data_7b7cce4574ee177a46620997338b97b5
#
_entry.id   7b7cce4574ee177a46620997338b97b5
#
_cell.length_a   1.000
_cell.length_b   1.000
_cell.length_c   1.000
_cell.angle_alpha   90.00
_cell.angle_beta   90.00
_cell.angle_gamma   90.00
#
_symmetry.space_group_name_H-M   'P 1'
#
loop_
_entity.id
_entity.type
_entity.pdbx_description
1 polymer ?
#
loop_
_entity_poly.entity_id
_entity_poly.type
_entity_poly.pdbx_seq_one_letter_code
_entity_poly.pdbx_strand_id
1 'polypeptide(L)'
;LARNFFNDKEYDKAADLYQQLYIDYRYYHYFSQYIECLVFLENYDEAEKELKSFIKNDNTTNKWKAQVNLAFVYVKNNESEKVDKYLKRLINDLPEDRNVYMQVANMLRSKDFDEYAILLYDKGSAIQEMNYNFYMEKALTYQNMMNFEKATENYLLQLEADPNDYDVVKTRLSFMLRYDVDGSITEDMRLALLNKTHSNPDNEMFAELLVWYALQIKDYEVALNQEIALDRRFDDREYDIIYLAKIAYDNEQYDIAISAYDYLVKKSKEGAYYEDAVVGLTEVQYTKSEMLHCDVSTEWYSDFEQRIEKECLELGINDKTTPILI
;
A
#
# COMPACT_ATOMS: atom_id res chain seq x y z
N LEU A 1 21.73 -31.84 -1.89
CA LEU A 1 22.75 -32.06 -2.92
C LEU A 1 22.35 -31.44 -4.25
N ALA A 2 21.21 -31.82 -4.86
CA ALA A 2 20.73 -31.25 -6.13
C ALA A 2 20.68 -29.71 -6.11
N ARG A 3 20.12 -29.11 -5.05
CA ARG A 3 20.08 -27.68 -4.86
C ARG A 3 21.47 -27.01 -4.78
N ASN A 4 22.47 -27.71 -4.20
CA ASN A 4 23.82 -27.19 -4.15
C ASN A 4 24.42 -27.11 -5.56
N PHE A 5 24.32 -28.18 -6.34
CA PHE A 5 24.74 -28.18 -7.75
C PHE A 5 24.03 -27.09 -8.56
N PHE A 6 22.72 -26.89 -8.35
CA PHE A 6 21.99 -25.84 -9.02
C PHE A 6 22.53 -24.44 -8.65
N ASN A 7 22.79 -24.18 -7.37
CA ASN A 7 23.33 -22.91 -6.89
C ASN A 7 24.77 -22.67 -7.38
N ASP A 8 25.55 -23.77 -7.52
CA ASP A 8 26.92 -23.74 -8.05
C ASP A 8 26.95 -23.68 -9.59
N LYS A 9 25.78 -23.57 -10.24
CA LYS A 9 25.58 -23.54 -11.71
C LYS A 9 26.04 -24.81 -12.44
N GLU A 10 26.20 -25.92 -11.73
CA GLU A 10 26.44 -27.25 -12.28
C GLU A 10 25.10 -27.91 -12.70
N TYR A 11 24.45 -27.29 -13.69
CA TYR A 11 23.06 -27.60 -14.06
C TYR A 11 22.89 -29.00 -14.62
N ASP A 12 23.88 -29.58 -15.25
CA ASP A 12 23.91 -30.96 -15.73
C ASP A 12 23.75 -31.95 -14.56
N LYS A 13 24.59 -31.84 -13.52
CA LYS A 13 24.51 -32.67 -12.33
C LYS A 13 23.22 -32.43 -11.53
N ALA A 14 22.76 -31.19 -11.48
CA ALA A 14 21.51 -30.85 -10.83
C ALA A 14 20.32 -31.49 -11.56
N ALA A 15 20.30 -31.46 -12.91
CA ALA A 15 19.27 -32.06 -13.74
C ALA A 15 19.14 -33.56 -13.47
N ASP A 16 20.25 -34.30 -13.51
CA ASP A 16 20.26 -35.74 -13.26
C ASP A 16 19.65 -36.08 -11.89
N LEU A 17 20.06 -35.36 -10.86
CA LEU A 17 19.55 -35.59 -9.51
C LEU A 17 18.09 -35.21 -9.34
N TYR A 18 17.63 -34.08 -9.91
CA TYR A 18 16.24 -33.69 -9.83
C TYR A 18 15.34 -34.64 -10.63
N GLN A 19 15.80 -35.13 -11.80
CA GLN A 19 15.11 -36.15 -12.56
C GLN A 19 14.96 -37.45 -11.74
N GLN A 20 16.04 -37.91 -11.10
CA GLN A 20 15.99 -39.10 -10.25
C GLN A 20 15.03 -38.89 -9.05
N LEU A 21 15.11 -37.76 -8.38
CA LEU A 21 14.20 -37.41 -7.29
C LEU A 21 12.74 -37.39 -7.74
N TYR A 22 12.48 -36.91 -8.95
CA TYR A 22 11.12 -36.93 -9.51
C TYR A 22 10.65 -38.36 -9.81
N ILE A 23 11.52 -39.23 -10.33
CA ILE A 23 11.20 -40.62 -10.58
C ILE A 23 10.86 -41.33 -9.27
N ASP A 24 11.62 -41.11 -8.21
CA ASP A 24 11.49 -41.77 -6.92
C ASP A 24 10.27 -41.31 -6.11
N TYR A 25 10.04 -39.99 -6.08
CA TYR A 25 9.06 -39.35 -5.16
C TYR A 25 7.82 -38.80 -5.86
N ARG A 26 7.85 -38.57 -7.17
CA ARG A 26 6.73 -38.04 -7.97
C ARG A 26 6.27 -36.64 -7.52
N TYR A 27 7.09 -35.87 -6.79
CA TYR A 27 6.75 -34.50 -6.41
C TYR A 27 7.01 -33.52 -7.56
N TYR A 28 5.98 -32.78 -7.94
CA TYR A 28 6.06 -31.79 -9.03
C TYR A 28 7.21 -30.80 -8.87
N HIS A 29 7.56 -30.44 -7.63
CA HIS A 29 8.70 -29.56 -7.38
C HIS A 29 10.00 -30.08 -8.00
N TYR A 30 10.30 -31.36 -7.87
CA TYR A 30 11.52 -31.93 -8.46
C TYR A 30 11.45 -31.92 -10.01
N PHE A 31 10.28 -32.17 -10.57
CA PHE A 31 10.07 -32.06 -12.02
C PHE A 31 10.28 -30.63 -12.50
N SER A 32 9.70 -29.65 -11.79
CA SER A 32 9.88 -28.22 -12.14
C SER A 32 11.34 -27.77 -12.08
N GLN A 33 12.10 -28.24 -11.08
CA GLN A 33 13.53 -27.95 -10.96
C GLN A 33 14.35 -28.64 -12.06
N TYR A 34 14.00 -29.86 -12.44
CA TYR A 34 14.59 -30.55 -13.58
C TYR A 34 14.41 -29.75 -14.88
N ILE A 35 13.19 -29.32 -15.16
CA ILE A 35 12.88 -28.47 -16.33
C ILE A 35 13.69 -27.16 -16.28
N GLU A 36 13.82 -26.55 -15.11
CA GLU A 36 14.60 -25.31 -14.94
C GLU A 36 16.09 -25.53 -15.26
N CYS A 37 16.66 -26.67 -14.84
CA CYS A 37 18.03 -27.05 -15.22
C CYS A 37 18.16 -27.19 -16.75
N LEU A 38 17.21 -27.85 -17.41
CA LEU A 38 17.22 -27.98 -18.89
C LEU A 38 17.16 -26.63 -19.59
N VAL A 39 16.40 -25.66 -19.06
CA VAL A 39 16.36 -24.30 -19.59
C VAL A 39 17.70 -23.59 -19.44
N PHE A 40 18.38 -23.74 -18.28
CA PHE A 40 19.73 -23.15 -18.09
C PHE A 40 20.82 -23.83 -18.94
N LEU A 41 20.60 -25.08 -19.34
CA LEU A 41 21.45 -25.81 -20.29
C LEU A 41 21.11 -25.53 -21.76
N GLU A 42 20.12 -24.64 -22.01
CA GLU A 42 19.58 -24.34 -23.33
C GLU A 42 19.02 -25.57 -24.07
N ASN A 43 18.69 -26.64 -23.32
CA ASN A 43 18.11 -27.87 -23.87
C ASN A 43 16.58 -27.76 -23.97
N TYR A 44 16.11 -26.79 -24.77
CA TYR A 44 14.70 -26.45 -24.88
C TYR A 44 13.84 -27.53 -25.49
N ASP A 45 14.37 -28.30 -26.46
CA ASP A 45 13.64 -29.40 -27.11
C ASP A 45 13.28 -30.50 -26.12
N GLU A 46 14.20 -30.87 -25.26
CA GLU A 46 13.97 -31.87 -24.20
C GLU A 46 13.00 -31.31 -23.15
N ALA A 47 13.19 -30.08 -22.71
CA ALA A 47 12.28 -29.41 -21.76
C ALA A 47 10.84 -29.39 -22.31
N GLU A 48 10.65 -29.02 -23.57
CA GLU A 48 9.35 -29.01 -24.24
C GLU A 48 8.73 -30.42 -24.29
N LYS A 49 9.51 -31.44 -24.69
CA LYS A 49 9.06 -32.83 -24.79
C LYS A 49 8.61 -33.35 -23.44
N GLU A 50 9.40 -33.16 -22.38
CA GLU A 50 9.09 -33.62 -21.04
C GLU A 50 7.84 -32.92 -20.50
N LEU A 51 7.72 -31.59 -20.66
CA LEU A 51 6.55 -30.81 -20.27
C LEU A 51 5.29 -31.27 -21.01
N LYS A 52 5.32 -31.48 -22.31
CA LYS A 52 4.19 -31.99 -23.09
C LYS A 52 3.78 -33.38 -22.64
N SER A 53 4.75 -34.25 -22.33
CA SER A 53 4.48 -35.58 -21.79
C SER A 53 3.80 -35.49 -20.43
N PHE A 54 4.30 -34.61 -19.52
CA PHE A 54 3.69 -34.40 -18.22
C PHE A 54 2.25 -33.90 -18.35
N ILE A 55 2.02 -32.82 -19.13
CA ILE A 55 0.70 -32.21 -19.35
C ILE A 55 -0.32 -33.23 -19.85
N LYS A 56 0.11 -34.16 -20.70
CA LYS A 56 -0.77 -35.20 -21.26
C LYS A 56 -1.20 -36.21 -20.20
N ASN A 57 -0.33 -36.55 -19.26
CA ASN A 57 -0.48 -37.63 -18.33
C ASN A 57 -0.95 -37.23 -16.92
N ASP A 58 -0.87 -35.97 -16.58
CA ASP A 58 -1.25 -35.43 -15.26
C ASP A 58 -2.65 -34.83 -15.30
N ASN A 59 -3.48 -35.21 -14.33
CA ASN A 59 -4.85 -34.70 -14.16
C ASN A 59 -5.02 -33.82 -12.93
N THR A 60 -3.91 -33.45 -12.26
CA THR A 60 -3.90 -32.57 -11.09
C THR A 60 -3.70 -31.10 -11.49
N THR A 61 -3.74 -30.21 -10.50
CA THR A 61 -3.41 -28.80 -10.70
C THR A 61 -1.98 -28.57 -11.22
N ASN A 62 -1.08 -29.54 -11.08
CA ASN A 62 0.27 -29.48 -11.60
C ASN A 62 0.32 -29.46 -13.13
N LYS A 63 -0.69 -30.01 -13.81
CA LYS A 63 -0.85 -29.86 -15.26
C LYS A 63 -0.86 -28.40 -15.69
N TRP A 64 -1.57 -27.55 -14.97
CA TRP A 64 -1.67 -26.12 -15.28
C TRP A 64 -0.34 -25.41 -15.04
N LYS A 65 0.36 -25.77 -13.94
CA LYS A 65 1.70 -25.27 -13.64
C LYS A 65 2.73 -25.67 -14.72
N ALA A 66 2.64 -26.91 -15.21
CA ALA A 66 3.49 -27.38 -16.30
C ALA A 66 3.22 -26.62 -17.60
N GLN A 67 1.97 -26.22 -17.85
CA GLN A 67 1.63 -25.38 -19.00
C GLN A 67 2.25 -23.99 -18.92
N VAL A 68 2.33 -23.37 -17.72
CA VAL A 68 3.06 -22.11 -17.53
C VAL A 68 4.55 -22.30 -17.78
N ASN A 69 5.14 -23.40 -17.28
CA ASN A 69 6.56 -23.72 -17.57
C ASN A 69 6.80 -23.90 -19.08
N LEU A 70 5.87 -24.51 -19.80
CA LEU A 70 5.99 -24.66 -21.24
C LEU A 70 5.96 -23.32 -21.98
N ALA A 71 5.11 -22.38 -21.53
CA ALA A 71 5.12 -21.02 -22.06
C ALA A 71 6.48 -20.32 -21.79
N PHE A 72 7.05 -20.54 -20.61
CA PHE A 72 8.37 -20.01 -20.27
C PHE A 72 9.49 -20.60 -21.14
N VAL A 73 9.46 -21.89 -21.45
CA VAL A 73 10.38 -22.55 -22.40
C VAL A 73 10.26 -21.90 -23.77
N TYR A 74 9.04 -21.61 -24.26
CA TYR A 74 8.86 -20.92 -25.54
C TYR A 74 9.48 -19.52 -25.56
N VAL A 75 9.38 -18.76 -24.45
CA VAL A 75 10.08 -17.45 -24.34
C VAL A 75 11.58 -17.63 -24.45
N LYS A 76 12.14 -18.59 -23.71
CA LYS A 76 13.60 -18.85 -23.71
C LYS A 76 14.13 -19.36 -25.04
N ASN A 77 13.29 -20.09 -25.77
CA ASN A 77 13.61 -20.58 -27.13
C ASN A 77 13.33 -19.55 -28.25
N ASN A 78 13.09 -18.26 -27.90
CA ASN A 78 12.76 -17.19 -28.86
C ASN A 78 11.48 -17.43 -29.67
N GLU A 79 10.52 -18.18 -29.15
CA GLU A 79 9.21 -18.48 -29.75
C GLU A 79 8.08 -17.62 -29.13
N SER A 80 8.37 -16.39 -28.77
CA SER A 80 7.47 -15.49 -28.04
C SER A 80 6.11 -15.27 -28.75
N GLU A 81 6.08 -15.37 -30.07
CA GLU A 81 4.82 -15.26 -30.84
C GLU A 81 3.76 -16.29 -30.45
N LYS A 82 4.18 -17.45 -29.92
CA LYS A 82 3.28 -18.53 -29.51
C LYS A 82 2.71 -18.28 -28.11
N VAL A 83 3.41 -17.51 -27.27
CA VAL A 83 3.15 -17.40 -25.82
C VAL A 83 1.80 -16.74 -25.54
N ASP A 84 1.50 -15.61 -26.15
CA ASP A 84 0.26 -14.88 -25.92
C ASP A 84 -0.98 -15.74 -26.16
N LYS A 85 -1.05 -16.35 -27.35
CA LYS A 85 -2.16 -17.23 -27.71
C LYS A 85 -2.25 -18.45 -26.79
N TYR A 86 -1.09 -19.00 -26.40
CA TYR A 86 -1.01 -20.18 -25.54
C TYR A 86 -1.50 -19.86 -24.11
N LEU A 87 -0.99 -18.78 -23.49
CA LEU A 87 -1.38 -18.42 -22.13
C LEU A 87 -2.83 -17.93 -22.04
N LYS A 88 -3.32 -17.16 -23.01
CA LYS A 88 -4.75 -16.78 -23.07
C LYS A 88 -5.65 -18.02 -23.18
N ARG A 89 -5.26 -19.01 -23.97
CA ARG A 89 -5.99 -20.26 -24.05
C ARG A 89 -5.94 -21.02 -22.73
N LEU A 90 -4.76 -21.15 -22.12
CA LEU A 90 -4.62 -21.74 -20.80
C LEU A 90 -5.58 -21.11 -19.78
N ILE A 91 -5.60 -19.77 -19.68
CA ILE A 91 -6.47 -19.03 -18.77
C ILE A 91 -7.95 -19.33 -19.04
N ASN A 92 -8.35 -19.42 -20.31
CA ASN A 92 -9.73 -19.74 -20.68
C ASN A 92 -10.15 -21.16 -20.33
N ASP A 93 -9.22 -22.12 -20.43
CA ASP A 93 -9.48 -23.56 -20.21
C ASP A 93 -9.39 -23.95 -18.71
N LEU A 94 -8.99 -23.03 -17.81
CA LEU A 94 -8.93 -23.30 -16.37
C LEU A 94 -10.33 -23.55 -15.79
N PRO A 95 -10.49 -24.53 -14.88
CA PRO A 95 -11.71 -24.69 -14.13
C PRO A 95 -11.98 -23.49 -13.25
N GLU A 96 -13.24 -23.16 -13.00
CA GLU A 96 -13.67 -22.03 -12.18
C GLU A 96 -13.48 -22.33 -10.68
N ASP A 97 -12.23 -22.44 -10.27
CA ASP A 97 -11.81 -22.77 -8.91
C ASP A 97 -10.77 -21.77 -8.42
N ARG A 98 -11.07 -21.09 -7.30
CA ARG A 98 -10.21 -20.07 -6.69
C ARG A 98 -8.80 -20.60 -6.41
N ASN A 99 -8.68 -21.81 -5.88
CA ASN A 99 -7.37 -22.38 -5.52
C ASN A 99 -6.53 -22.66 -6.76
N VAL A 100 -7.18 -23.10 -7.85
CA VAL A 100 -6.50 -23.28 -9.15
C VAL A 100 -6.01 -21.93 -9.66
N TYR A 101 -6.85 -20.88 -9.62
CA TYR A 101 -6.50 -19.55 -10.06
C TYR A 101 -5.30 -18.99 -9.25
N MET A 102 -5.34 -19.10 -7.92
CA MET A 102 -4.25 -18.68 -7.06
C MET A 102 -2.93 -19.41 -7.37
N GLN A 103 -2.97 -20.72 -7.57
CA GLN A 103 -1.78 -21.51 -7.86
C GLN A 103 -1.20 -21.21 -9.24
N VAL A 104 -2.06 -21.06 -10.25
CA VAL A 104 -1.63 -20.75 -11.62
C VAL A 104 -1.11 -19.30 -11.71
N ALA A 105 -1.78 -18.34 -11.08
CA ALA A 105 -1.33 -16.95 -11.03
C ALA A 105 0.03 -16.81 -10.33
N ASN A 106 0.23 -17.52 -9.21
CA ASN A 106 1.53 -17.54 -8.54
C ASN A 106 2.63 -18.13 -9.45
N MET A 107 2.30 -19.14 -10.25
CA MET A 107 3.25 -19.70 -11.20
C MET A 107 3.53 -18.74 -12.37
N LEU A 108 2.51 -18.04 -12.89
CA LEU A 108 2.67 -17.00 -13.91
C LEU A 108 3.61 -15.90 -13.41
N ARG A 109 3.38 -15.38 -12.22
CA ARG A 109 4.21 -14.35 -11.59
C ARG A 109 5.66 -14.81 -11.36
N SER A 110 5.86 -16.07 -10.98
CA SER A 110 7.21 -16.63 -10.78
C SER A 110 8.03 -16.74 -12.07
N LYS A 111 7.39 -16.56 -13.23
CA LYS A 111 8.00 -16.62 -14.56
C LYS A 111 7.88 -15.28 -15.32
N ASP A 112 7.65 -14.19 -14.58
CA ASP A 112 7.51 -12.82 -15.08
C ASP A 112 6.34 -12.64 -16.08
N PHE A 113 5.30 -13.46 -15.94
CA PHE A 113 4.05 -13.35 -16.70
C PHE A 113 2.96 -12.60 -15.90
N ASP A 114 3.32 -11.49 -15.26
CA ASP A 114 2.45 -10.73 -14.36
C ASP A 114 1.18 -10.23 -15.04
N GLU A 115 1.26 -9.78 -16.31
CA GLU A 115 0.08 -9.36 -17.07
C GLU A 115 -0.95 -10.49 -17.24
N TYR A 116 -0.50 -11.72 -17.44
CA TYR A 116 -1.40 -12.88 -17.53
C TYR A 116 -1.95 -13.31 -16.18
N ALA A 117 -1.21 -13.06 -15.09
CA ALA A 117 -1.74 -13.24 -13.73
C ALA A 117 -2.88 -12.25 -13.46
N ILE A 118 -2.74 -10.98 -13.87
CA ILE A 118 -3.82 -9.98 -13.80
C ILE A 118 -5.03 -10.42 -14.63
N LEU A 119 -4.83 -10.86 -15.89
CA LEU A 119 -5.92 -11.38 -16.72
C LEU A 119 -6.66 -12.55 -16.06
N LEU A 120 -5.94 -13.43 -15.37
CA LEU A 120 -6.52 -14.55 -14.64
C LEU A 120 -7.34 -14.07 -13.43
N TYR A 121 -6.83 -13.12 -12.67
CA TYR A 121 -7.55 -12.52 -11.55
C TYR A 121 -8.81 -11.78 -12.00
N ASP A 122 -8.74 -11.04 -13.12
CA ASP A 122 -9.90 -10.33 -13.69
C ASP A 122 -10.98 -11.33 -14.15
N LYS A 123 -10.57 -12.42 -14.80
CA LYS A 123 -11.50 -13.51 -15.11
C LYS A 123 -12.15 -14.08 -13.85
N GLY A 124 -11.35 -14.32 -12.80
CA GLY A 124 -11.86 -14.85 -11.53
C GLY A 124 -12.83 -13.90 -10.84
N SER A 125 -12.53 -12.61 -10.83
CA SER A 125 -13.40 -11.56 -10.25
C SER A 125 -14.75 -11.45 -10.97
N ALA A 126 -14.82 -11.83 -12.25
CA ALA A 126 -16.06 -11.83 -13.03
C ALA A 126 -16.97 -13.04 -12.78
N ILE A 127 -16.49 -14.08 -12.09
CA ILE A 127 -17.23 -15.30 -11.80
C ILE A 127 -17.98 -15.12 -10.49
N GLN A 128 -19.30 -14.97 -10.55
CA GLN A 128 -20.14 -14.70 -9.36
C GLN A 128 -20.04 -15.82 -8.31
N GLU A 129 -20.01 -17.08 -8.75
CA GLU A 129 -19.94 -18.24 -7.87
C GLU A 129 -18.64 -18.32 -7.08
N MET A 130 -17.58 -17.66 -7.57
CA MET A 130 -16.28 -17.60 -6.88
C MET A 130 -16.32 -16.68 -5.67
N ASN A 131 -17.19 -15.66 -5.68
CA ASN A 131 -17.39 -14.67 -4.62
C ASN A 131 -16.06 -14.13 -4.04
N TYR A 132 -15.12 -13.77 -4.92
CA TYR A 132 -13.81 -13.28 -4.56
C TYR A 132 -13.26 -12.33 -5.61
N ASN A 133 -12.79 -11.15 -5.20
CA ASN A 133 -12.45 -10.05 -6.12
C ASN A 133 -10.98 -10.01 -6.54
N PHE A 134 -10.10 -10.77 -5.88
CA PHE A 134 -8.64 -10.77 -6.12
C PHE A 134 -7.98 -9.38 -6.04
N TYR A 135 -8.55 -8.42 -5.32
CA TYR A 135 -8.00 -7.07 -5.23
C TYR A 135 -6.61 -7.05 -4.58
N MET A 136 -6.42 -7.78 -3.49
CA MET A 136 -5.13 -7.87 -2.81
C MET A 136 -4.06 -8.48 -3.71
N GLU A 137 -4.38 -9.55 -4.41
CA GLU A 137 -3.48 -10.24 -5.34
C GLU A 137 -3.13 -9.36 -6.54
N LYS A 138 -4.10 -8.63 -7.09
CA LYS A 138 -3.88 -7.65 -8.17
C LYS A 138 -3.00 -6.52 -7.69
N ALA A 139 -3.28 -5.94 -6.52
CA ALA A 139 -2.46 -4.88 -5.93
C ALA A 139 -0.99 -5.29 -5.79
N LEU A 140 -0.74 -6.48 -5.21
CA LEU A 140 0.61 -7.04 -5.06
C LEU A 140 1.28 -7.32 -6.42
N THR A 141 0.51 -7.72 -7.42
CA THR A 141 1.05 -7.95 -8.77
C THR A 141 1.40 -6.64 -9.44
N TYR A 142 0.54 -5.63 -9.41
CA TYR A 142 0.83 -4.30 -9.92
C TYR A 142 2.01 -3.64 -9.20
N GLN A 143 2.14 -3.83 -7.89
CA GLN A 143 3.30 -3.36 -7.14
C GLN A 143 4.61 -3.99 -7.64
N ASN A 144 4.62 -5.30 -7.93
CA ASN A 144 5.79 -5.96 -8.52
C ASN A 144 6.11 -5.45 -9.94
N MET A 145 5.08 -5.10 -10.71
CA MET A 145 5.22 -4.47 -12.03
C MET A 145 5.64 -2.99 -11.96
N MET A 146 5.82 -2.45 -10.75
CA MET A 146 6.09 -1.03 -10.49
C MET A 146 4.97 -0.10 -11.01
N ASN A 147 3.75 -0.62 -11.15
CA ASN A 147 2.56 0.18 -11.48
C ASN A 147 1.84 0.56 -10.18
N PHE A 148 2.35 1.61 -9.54
CA PHE A 148 1.92 2.00 -8.19
C PHE A 148 0.54 2.64 -8.16
N GLU A 149 0.14 3.31 -9.24
CA GLU A 149 -1.23 3.82 -9.42
C GLU A 149 -2.25 2.69 -9.29
N LYS A 150 -2.14 1.66 -10.14
CA LYS A 150 -3.06 0.51 -10.10
C LYS A 150 -2.92 -0.34 -8.85
N ALA A 151 -1.73 -0.41 -8.26
CA ALA A 151 -1.54 -1.07 -6.98
C ALA A 151 -2.36 -0.36 -5.89
N THR A 152 -2.26 0.97 -5.80
CA THR A 152 -3.01 1.77 -4.83
C THR A 152 -4.52 1.63 -5.05
N GLU A 153 -5.01 1.77 -6.29
CA GLU A 153 -6.42 1.58 -6.60
C GLU A 153 -6.97 0.23 -6.11
N ASN A 154 -6.23 -0.86 -6.37
CA ASN A 154 -6.66 -2.19 -5.95
C ASN A 154 -6.59 -2.37 -4.43
N TYR A 155 -5.63 -1.77 -3.72
CA TYR A 155 -5.63 -1.73 -2.25
C TYR A 155 -6.85 -1.00 -1.70
N LEU A 156 -7.26 0.11 -2.31
CA LEU A 156 -8.46 0.85 -1.90
C LEU A 156 -9.76 0.08 -2.20
N LEU A 157 -9.81 -0.66 -3.31
CA LEU A 157 -10.91 -1.57 -3.61
C LEU A 157 -10.98 -2.74 -2.62
N GLN A 158 -9.83 -3.25 -2.15
CA GLN A 158 -9.80 -4.25 -1.08
C GLN A 158 -10.40 -3.71 0.20
N LEU A 159 -10.05 -2.50 0.62
CA LEU A 159 -10.61 -1.86 1.81
C LEU A 159 -12.12 -1.60 1.71
N GLU A 160 -12.61 -1.29 0.51
CA GLU A 160 -14.05 -1.14 0.29
C GLU A 160 -14.79 -2.47 0.42
N ALA A 161 -14.16 -3.57 -0.02
CA ALA A 161 -14.71 -4.91 0.08
C ALA A 161 -14.58 -5.53 1.48
N ASP A 162 -13.47 -5.28 2.16
CA ASP A 162 -13.20 -5.75 3.53
C ASP A 162 -12.43 -4.70 4.35
N PRO A 163 -13.13 -3.89 5.17
CA PRO A 163 -12.49 -2.90 6.03
C PRO A 163 -11.52 -3.47 7.08
N ASN A 164 -11.60 -4.77 7.41
CA ASN A 164 -10.69 -5.40 8.36
C ASN A 164 -9.24 -5.45 7.85
N ASP A 165 -9.03 -5.30 6.55
CA ASP A 165 -7.70 -5.26 5.95
C ASP A 165 -7.00 -3.89 6.07
N TYR A 166 -7.57 -2.93 6.83
CA TYR A 166 -7.05 -1.56 6.96
C TYR A 166 -5.56 -1.51 7.32
N ASP A 167 -5.15 -2.19 8.39
CA ASP A 167 -3.76 -2.18 8.84
C ASP A 167 -2.80 -2.85 7.85
N VAL A 168 -3.27 -3.91 7.19
CA VAL A 168 -2.50 -4.60 6.15
C VAL A 168 -2.27 -3.68 4.95
N VAL A 169 -3.33 -3.05 4.45
CA VAL A 169 -3.25 -2.11 3.32
C VAL A 169 -2.39 -0.91 3.67
N LYS A 170 -2.61 -0.28 4.84
CA LYS A 170 -1.79 0.83 5.34
C LYS A 170 -0.30 0.48 5.39
N THR A 171 0.03 -0.74 5.83
CA THR A 171 1.42 -1.24 5.84
C THR A 171 1.97 -1.36 4.41
N ARG A 172 1.18 -1.84 3.45
CA ARG A 172 1.58 -1.94 2.04
C ARG A 172 1.82 -0.57 1.40
N LEU A 173 0.92 0.37 1.64
CA LEU A 173 1.09 1.75 1.18
C LEU A 173 2.34 2.41 1.78
N SER A 174 2.57 2.23 3.09
CA SER A 174 3.82 2.68 3.76
C SER A 174 5.07 2.11 3.10
N PHE A 175 5.03 0.82 2.73
CA PHE A 175 6.15 0.17 2.07
C PHE A 175 6.42 0.80 0.69
N MET A 176 5.37 1.08 -0.09
CA MET A 176 5.50 1.73 -1.39
C MET A 176 6.15 3.12 -1.27
N LEU A 177 5.70 3.95 -0.33
CA LEU A 177 6.26 5.30 -0.10
C LEU A 177 7.77 5.29 0.22
N ARG A 178 8.30 4.23 0.84
CA ARG A 178 9.75 4.12 1.14
C ARG A 178 10.62 3.96 -0.11
N TYR A 179 10.07 3.50 -1.21
CA TYR A 179 10.77 3.32 -2.48
C TYR A 179 10.56 4.48 -3.45
N ASP A 180 9.84 5.52 -3.01
CA ASP A 180 9.57 6.70 -3.83
C ASP A 180 10.82 7.59 -3.90
N VAL A 181 11.52 7.53 -5.01
CA VAL A 181 12.77 8.28 -5.23
C VAL A 181 12.51 9.62 -5.92
N ASP A 182 11.49 9.67 -6.78
CA ASP A 182 11.21 10.82 -7.65
C ASP A 182 9.86 11.52 -7.34
N GLY A 183 9.12 11.04 -6.34
CA GLY A 183 7.83 11.59 -5.94
C GLY A 183 6.64 11.07 -6.75
N SER A 184 6.87 10.20 -7.75
CA SER A 184 5.79 9.68 -8.59
C SER A 184 4.82 8.79 -7.83
N ILE A 185 5.32 7.92 -6.94
CA ILE A 185 4.48 7.04 -6.11
C ILE A 185 3.62 7.87 -5.16
N THR A 186 4.23 8.91 -4.56
CA THR A 186 3.54 9.86 -3.68
C THR A 186 2.38 10.51 -4.44
N GLU A 187 2.60 11.02 -5.63
CA GLU A 187 1.54 11.71 -6.40
C GLU A 187 0.43 10.74 -6.86
N ASP A 188 0.78 9.56 -7.37
CA ASP A 188 -0.19 8.53 -7.76
C ASP A 188 -1.09 8.13 -6.57
N MET A 189 -0.48 7.92 -5.41
CA MET A 189 -1.19 7.57 -4.18
C MET A 189 -2.09 8.72 -3.71
N ARG A 190 -1.62 9.96 -3.79
CA ARG A 190 -2.38 11.16 -3.45
C ARG A 190 -3.66 11.27 -4.29
N LEU A 191 -3.52 11.12 -5.59
CA LEU A 191 -4.65 11.19 -6.53
C LEU A 191 -5.66 10.06 -6.28
N ALA A 192 -5.19 8.83 -6.07
CA ALA A 192 -6.06 7.70 -5.80
C ALA A 192 -6.85 7.88 -4.49
N LEU A 193 -6.17 8.32 -3.41
CA LEU A 193 -6.81 8.56 -2.11
C LEU A 193 -7.82 9.71 -2.17
N LEU A 194 -7.47 10.84 -2.80
CA LEU A 194 -8.39 11.97 -2.99
C LEU A 194 -9.64 11.56 -3.78
N ASN A 195 -9.46 10.85 -4.91
CA ASN A 195 -10.56 10.37 -5.72
C ASN A 195 -11.46 9.41 -4.92
N LYS A 196 -10.86 8.52 -4.12
CA LYS A 196 -11.61 7.56 -3.33
C LYS A 196 -12.40 8.23 -2.21
N THR A 197 -11.80 9.19 -1.51
CA THR A 197 -12.46 9.98 -0.46
C THR A 197 -13.60 10.81 -1.04
N HIS A 198 -13.41 11.46 -2.20
CA HIS A 198 -14.44 12.22 -2.87
C HIS A 198 -15.63 11.36 -3.35
N SER A 199 -15.36 10.18 -3.88
CA SER A 199 -16.41 9.27 -4.38
C SER A 199 -17.14 8.54 -3.25
N ASN A 200 -16.58 8.50 -2.04
CA ASN A 200 -17.16 7.85 -0.86
C ASN A 200 -17.20 8.81 0.33
N PRO A 201 -17.92 9.94 0.25
CA PRO A 201 -17.86 10.99 1.25
C PRO A 201 -18.35 10.54 2.64
N ASP A 202 -19.20 9.53 2.71
CA ASP A 202 -19.73 9.00 3.97
C ASP A 202 -18.86 7.90 4.60
N ASN A 203 -17.78 7.51 3.93
CA ASN A 203 -16.86 6.50 4.44
C ASN A 203 -15.66 7.18 5.12
N GLU A 204 -15.72 7.23 6.44
CA GLU A 204 -14.70 7.82 7.32
C GLU A 204 -13.30 7.20 7.12
N MET A 205 -13.25 5.89 6.91
CA MET A 205 -11.99 5.14 6.74
C MET A 205 -11.09 5.70 5.64
N PHE A 206 -11.67 6.13 4.50
CA PHE A 206 -10.86 6.69 3.40
C PHE A 206 -10.35 8.09 3.71
N ALA A 207 -11.12 8.90 4.46
CA ALA A 207 -10.66 10.20 4.93
C ALA A 207 -9.54 10.05 5.97
N GLU A 208 -9.66 9.11 6.91
CA GLU A 208 -8.60 8.76 7.86
C GLU A 208 -7.33 8.25 7.16
N LEU A 209 -7.48 7.44 6.12
CA LEU A 209 -6.35 6.97 5.34
C LEU A 209 -5.65 8.12 4.59
N LEU A 210 -6.42 9.11 4.12
CA LEU A 210 -5.87 10.32 3.50
C LEU A 210 -5.13 11.20 4.53
N VAL A 211 -5.66 11.35 5.74
CA VAL A 211 -4.96 12.03 6.86
C VAL A 211 -3.63 11.33 7.16
N TRP A 212 -3.70 10.01 7.36
CA TRP A 212 -2.49 9.23 7.61
C TRP A 212 -1.45 9.41 6.49
N TYR A 213 -1.88 9.36 5.23
CA TYR A 213 -1.00 9.56 4.07
C TYR A 213 -0.38 10.96 4.09
N ALA A 214 -1.19 12.02 4.30
CA ALA A 214 -0.73 13.40 4.35
C ALA A 214 0.34 13.60 5.44
N LEU A 215 0.16 12.97 6.60
CA LEU A 215 1.17 12.98 7.67
C LEU A 215 2.48 12.25 7.27
N GLN A 216 2.40 11.15 6.48
CA GLN A 216 3.61 10.45 6.01
C GLN A 216 4.47 11.33 5.09
N ILE A 217 3.83 12.15 4.25
CA ILE A 217 4.51 13.05 3.32
C ILE A 217 4.72 14.47 3.89
N LYS A 218 4.35 14.68 5.16
CA LYS A 218 4.43 15.97 5.87
C LYS A 218 3.58 17.08 5.24
N ASP A 219 2.50 16.72 4.57
CA ASP A 219 1.49 17.68 4.08
C ASP A 219 0.47 17.95 5.20
N TYR A 220 0.91 18.76 6.17
CA TYR A 220 0.10 19.06 7.36
C TYR A 220 -1.14 19.89 7.05
N GLU A 221 -1.14 20.64 5.96
CA GLU A 221 -2.31 21.43 5.53
C GLU A 221 -3.43 20.49 5.07
N VAL A 222 -3.12 19.53 4.21
CA VAL A 222 -4.10 18.52 3.77
C VAL A 222 -4.59 17.69 4.96
N ALA A 223 -3.69 17.28 5.86
CA ALA A 223 -4.06 16.53 7.07
C ALA A 223 -5.05 17.33 7.94
N LEU A 224 -4.77 18.60 8.22
CA LEU A 224 -5.64 19.45 9.03
C LEU A 224 -7.00 19.68 8.37
N ASN A 225 -7.02 19.96 7.08
CA ASN A 225 -8.26 20.20 6.36
C ASN A 225 -9.17 18.96 6.38
N GLN A 226 -8.60 17.75 6.29
CA GLN A 226 -9.36 16.51 6.39
C GLN A 226 -9.87 16.26 7.82
N GLU A 227 -9.03 16.45 8.85
CA GLU A 227 -9.46 16.30 10.25
C GLU A 227 -10.58 17.28 10.61
N ILE A 228 -10.49 18.54 10.19
CA ILE A 228 -11.56 19.51 10.39
C ILE A 228 -12.85 19.11 9.65
N ALA A 229 -12.72 18.54 8.46
CA ALA A 229 -13.88 18.06 7.71
C ALA A 229 -14.53 16.85 8.39
N LEU A 230 -13.75 15.94 8.97
CA LEU A 230 -14.22 14.81 9.76
C LEU A 230 -14.90 15.30 11.06
N ASP A 231 -14.27 16.23 11.77
CA ASP A 231 -14.82 16.79 13.00
C ASP A 231 -16.17 17.50 12.78
N ARG A 232 -16.31 18.28 11.71
CA ARG A 232 -17.58 18.92 11.35
C ARG A 232 -18.70 17.93 11.03
N ARG A 233 -18.35 16.71 10.66
CA ARG A 233 -19.31 15.67 10.28
C ARG A 233 -19.67 14.77 11.46
N PHE A 234 -18.69 14.37 12.27
CA PHE A 234 -18.84 13.36 13.29
C PHE A 234 -18.74 13.93 14.72
N ASP A 235 -18.18 15.13 14.88
CA ASP A 235 -18.00 15.85 16.16
C ASP A 235 -17.19 15.07 17.20
N ASP A 236 -16.15 14.37 16.78
CA ASP A 236 -15.34 13.48 17.62
C ASP A 236 -13.83 13.54 17.38
N ARG A 237 -13.32 14.55 16.60
CA ARG A 237 -11.91 14.65 16.18
C ARG A 237 -11.09 15.70 16.93
N GLU A 238 -11.57 16.25 18.02
CA GLU A 238 -10.84 17.28 18.77
C GLU A 238 -9.45 16.82 19.23
N TYR A 239 -9.35 15.54 19.66
CA TYR A 239 -8.06 14.96 20.05
C TYR A 239 -7.09 14.86 18.87
N ASP A 240 -7.55 14.41 17.72
CA ASP A 240 -6.72 14.25 16.51
C ASP A 240 -6.23 15.60 16.00
N ILE A 241 -7.09 16.63 16.06
CA ILE A 241 -6.72 18.01 15.69
C ILE A 241 -5.68 18.59 16.67
N ILE A 242 -5.83 18.39 18.00
CA ILE A 242 -4.81 18.77 19.00
C ILE A 242 -3.49 18.06 18.73
N TYR A 243 -3.54 16.77 18.45
CA TYR A 243 -2.35 15.96 18.17
C TYR A 243 -1.64 16.45 16.90
N LEU A 244 -2.40 16.74 15.84
CA LEU A 244 -1.87 17.30 14.60
C LEU A 244 -1.26 18.69 14.82
N ALA A 245 -1.91 19.56 15.64
CA ALA A 245 -1.37 20.86 15.99
C ALA A 245 0.02 20.75 16.65
N LYS A 246 0.19 19.81 17.58
CA LYS A 246 1.48 19.54 18.24
C LYS A 246 2.53 19.04 17.24
N ILE A 247 2.17 18.09 16.37
CA ILE A 247 3.07 17.60 15.32
C ILE A 247 3.50 18.76 14.39
N ALA A 248 2.56 19.61 13.97
CA ALA A 248 2.85 20.76 13.12
C ALA A 248 3.80 21.74 13.83
N TYR A 249 3.57 22.02 15.11
CA TYR A 249 4.45 22.86 15.92
C TYR A 249 5.87 22.28 16.01
N ASP A 250 6.01 21.00 16.34
CA ASP A 250 7.30 20.30 16.46
C ASP A 250 8.08 20.27 15.12
N ASN A 251 7.37 20.41 13.99
CA ASN A 251 7.96 20.50 12.67
C ASN A 251 8.03 21.95 12.11
N GLU A 252 7.93 22.94 12.99
CA GLU A 252 8.05 24.38 12.66
C GLU A 252 6.97 24.89 11.68
N GLN A 253 5.86 24.16 11.56
CA GLN A 253 4.71 24.52 10.72
C GLN A 253 3.73 25.38 11.55
N TYR A 254 4.19 26.53 12.02
CA TYR A 254 3.47 27.36 12.98
C TYR A 254 2.10 27.82 12.49
N ASP A 255 1.95 28.15 11.20
CA ASP A 255 0.67 28.60 10.65
C ASP A 255 -0.39 27.49 10.68
N ILE A 256 0.03 26.24 10.43
CA ILE A 256 -0.84 25.08 10.52
C ILE A 256 -1.23 24.81 11.98
N ALA A 257 -0.26 24.87 12.90
CA ALA A 257 -0.51 24.68 14.33
C ALA A 257 -1.49 25.75 14.86
N ILE A 258 -1.28 27.03 14.50
CA ILE A 258 -2.19 28.14 14.84
C ILE A 258 -3.60 27.85 14.29
N SER A 259 -3.71 27.42 13.04
CA SER A 259 -5.01 27.16 12.42
C SER A 259 -5.76 26.02 13.10
N ALA A 260 -5.04 24.97 13.54
CA ALA A 260 -5.61 23.84 14.24
C ALA A 260 -6.13 24.22 15.63
N TYR A 261 -5.31 24.91 16.44
CA TYR A 261 -5.72 25.38 17.74
C TYR A 261 -6.85 26.41 17.67
N ASP A 262 -6.77 27.39 16.73
CA ASP A 262 -7.79 28.40 16.53
C ASP A 262 -9.15 27.82 16.14
N TYR A 263 -9.14 26.72 15.33
CA TYR A 263 -10.35 25.98 15.02
C TYR A 263 -11.02 25.47 16.30
N LEU A 264 -10.29 24.83 17.20
CA LEU A 264 -10.83 24.25 18.44
C LEU A 264 -11.29 25.35 19.43
N VAL A 265 -10.53 26.45 19.54
CA VAL A 265 -10.91 27.60 20.39
C VAL A 265 -12.23 28.22 19.90
N LYS A 266 -12.44 28.30 18.59
CA LYS A 266 -13.69 28.84 18.01
C LYS A 266 -14.85 27.86 18.02
N LYS A 267 -14.58 26.56 18.06
CA LYS A 267 -15.59 25.50 18.04
C LYS A 267 -16.50 25.55 19.27
N SER A 268 -15.92 25.48 20.48
CA SER A 268 -16.66 25.50 21.73
C SER A 268 -15.78 25.79 22.93
N LYS A 269 -16.22 26.71 23.79
CA LYS A 269 -15.58 26.93 25.11
C LYS A 269 -15.80 25.78 26.11
N GLU A 270 -16.81 24.94 25.87
CA GLU A 270 -17.13 23.78 26.70
C GLU A 270 -16.50 22.48 26.17
N GLY A 271 -15.75 22.58 25.06
CA GLY A 271 -15.06 21.43 24.46
C GLY A 271 -14.00 20.84 25.38
N ALA A 272 -13.83 19.53 25.36
CA ALA A 272 -12.90 18.82 26.24
C ALA A 272 -11.43 19.30 26.10
N TYR A 273 -11.09 19.83 24.94
CA TYR A 273 -9.74 20.29 24.60
C TYR A 273 -9.63 21.81 24.47
N TYR A 274 -10.65 22.57 24.86
CA TYR A 274 -10.62 24.04 24.76
C TYR A 274 -9.44 24.67 25.46
N GLU A 275 -9.20 24.27 26.74
CA GLU A 275 -8.08 24.79 27.54
C GLU A 275 -6.73 24.44 26.90
N ASP A 276 -6.53 23.19 26.45
CA ASP A 276 -5.30 22.78 25.76
C ASP A 276 -5.11 23.56 24.44
N ALA A 277 -6.19 23.87 23.73
CA ALA A 277 -6.13 24.63 22.49
C ALA A 277 -5.78 26.10 22.74
N VAL A 278 -6.31 26.74 23.80
CA VAL A 278 -5.99 28.13 24.17
C VAL A 278 -4.50 28.21 24.54
N VAL A 279 -4.02 27.31 25.39
CA VAL A 279 -2.60 27.28 25.81
C VAL A 279 -1.69 27.06 24.60
N GLY A 280 -1.99 26.04 23.79
CA GLY A 280 -1.19 25.73 22.59
C GLY A 280 -1.18 26.86 21.57
N LEU A 281 -2.33 27.52 21.33
CA LEU A 281 -2.41 28.68 20.44
C LEU A 281 -1.50 29.82 20.91
N THR A 282 -1.51 30.11 22.21
CA THR A 282 -0.71 31.16 22.83
C THR A 282 0.76 30.84 22.71
N GLU A 283 1.18 29.63 23.04
CA GLU A 283 2.56 29.18 22.93
C GLU A 283 3.10 29.29 21.50
N VAL A 284 2.33 28.77 20.52
CA VAL A 284 2.76 28.81 19.10
C VAL A 284 2.87 30.23 18.58
N GLN A 285 1.92 31.12 18.93
CA GLN A 285 1.96 32.53 18.53
C GLN A 285 3.15 33.27 19.13
N TYR A 286 3.47 33.00 20.39
CA TYR A 286 4.66 33.56 21.04
C TYR A 286 5.94 33.09 20.35
N THR A 287 6.12 31.78 20.18
CA THR A 287 7.28 31.18 19.51
C THR A 287 7.47 31.75 18.09
N LYS A 288 6.36 31.84 17.32
CA LYS A 288 6.42 32.43 15.98
C LYS A 288 6.85 33.90 16.00
N SER A 289 6.39 34.71 16.99
CA SER A 289 6.76 36.11 17.11
C SER A 289 8.24 36.30 17.45
N GLU A 290 8.79 35.48 18.34
CA GLU A 290 10.22 35.46 18.68
C GLU A 290 11.12 35.14 17.50
N MET A 291 10.71 34.21 16.64
CA MET A 291 11.47 33.81 15.45
C MET A 291 11.49 34.88 14.35
N LEU A 292 10.44 35.67 14.21
CA LEU A 292 10.35 36.74 13.22
C LEU A 292 11.20 37.98 13.54
N HIS A 293 11.80 38.04 14.71
CA HIS A 293 12.83 38.96 15.27
C HIS A 293 12.74 40.47 14.96
N CYS A 294 12.01 40.97 13.97
CA CYS A 294 12.08 42.34 13.49
C CYS A 294 10.76 43.04 13.18
N ASP A 295 9.65 42.31 13.04
CA ASP A 295 8.41 42.88 12.48
C ASP A 295 7.22 42.92 13.46
N VAL A 296 7.45 42.53 14.72
CA VAL A 296 6.37 42.56 15.72
C VAL A 296 6.39 43.91 16.44
N SER A 297 5.30 44.68 16.31
CA SER A 297 5.20 45.96 16.93
C SER A 297 5.06 45.87 18.48
N THR A 298 5.54 46.90 19.19
CA THR A 298 5.31 47.00 20.64
C THR A 298 3.82 46.94 21.02
N GLU A 299 2.96 47.40 20.13
CA GLU A 299 1.50 47.31 20.25
C GLU A 299 1.01 45.86 20.22
N TRP A 300 1.55 45.01 19.32
CA TRP A 300 1.22 43.61 19.29
C TRP A 300 1.56 42.89 20.61
N TYR A 301 2.74 43.11 21.18
CA TYR A 301 3.12 42.56 22.47
C TYR A 301 2.17 42.98 23.58
N SER A 302 1.77 44.27 23.62
CA SER A 302 0.82 44.75 24.60
C SER A 302 -0.56 44.11 24.47
N ASP A 303 -1.05 43.94 23.23
CA ASP A 303 -2.34 43.28 22.96
C ASP A 303 -2.27 41.78 23.28
N PHE A 304 -1.13 41.17 23.01
CA PHE A 304 -0.88 39.73 23.32
C PHE A 304 -0.85 39.51 24.84
N GLU A 305 -0.17 40.35 25.60
CA GLU A 305 -0.12 40.29 27.05
C GLU A 305 -1.50 40.49 27.68
N GLN A 306 -2.29 41.48 27.24
CA GLN A 306 -3.66 41.66 27.69
C GLN A 306 -4.57 40.44 27.39
N ARG A 307 -4.34 39.80 26.25
CA ARG A 307 -5.09 38.59 25.91
C ARG A 307 -4.74 37.43 26.85
N ILE A 308 -3.46 37.20 27.13
CA ILE A 308 -3.00 36.17 28.07
C ILE A 308 -3.60 36.40 29.44
N GLU A 309 -3.54 37.64 29.96
CA GLU A 309 -4.13 37.98 31.24
C GLU A 309 -5.62 37.68 31.29
N LYS A 310 -6.36 37.99 30.23
CA LYS A 310 -7.79 37.67 30.13
C LYS A 310 -8.05 36.16 30.09
N GLU A 311 -7.29 35.41 29.30
CA GLU A 311 -7.40 33.96 29.19
C GLU A 311 -7.10 33.26 30.51
N CYS A 312 -6.07 33.72 31.24
CA CYS A 312 -5.76 33.22 32.58
C CYS A 312 -6.84 33.54 33.62
N LEU A 313 -7.49 34.72 33.48
CA LEU A 313 -8.62 35.06 34.35
C LEU A 313 -9.87 34.18 34.07
N GLU A 314 -10.11 33.83 32.79
CA GLU A 314 -11.23 32.99 32.38
C GLU A 314 -11.00 31.52 32.75
N LEU A 315 -9.79 30.97 32.50
CA LEU A 315 -9.46 29.55 32.71
C LEU A 315 -9.01 29.22 34.16
N GLY A 316 -8.55 30.24 34.89
CA GLY A 316 -7.88 30.07 36.17
C GLY A 316 -6.39 29.71 36.03
N ILE A 317 -5.65 29.80 37.11
CA ILE A 317 -4.24 29.39 37.14
C ILE A 317 -4.16 27.97 37.62
N ASN A 318 -3.71 27.09 36.74
CA ASN A 318 -3.55 25.66 36.98
C ASN A 318 -2.30 25.13 36.28
N ASP A 319 -2.04 23.82 36.33
CA ASP A 319 -0.85 23.20 35.74
C ASP A 319 -0.75 23.38 34.22
N LYS A 320 -1.86 23.61 33.50
CA LYS A 320 -1.88 23.85 32.05
C LYS A 320 -1.64 25.32 31.71
N THR A 321 -2.25 26.26 32.47
CA THR A 321 -2.15 27.71 32.18
C THR A 321 -0.89 28.37 32.77
N THR A 322 -0.27 27.75 33.79
CA THR A 322 0.98 28.29 34.38
C THR A 322 2.11 28.50 33.36
N PRO A 323 2.37 27.63 32.37
CA PRO A 323 3.46 27.85 31.40
C PRO A 323 3.31 29.07 30.54
N ILE A 324 2.10 29.58 30.28
CA ILE A 324 1.89 30.80 29.47
C ILE A 324 2.01 32.09 30.27
N LEU A 325 2.21 32.00 31.60
CA LEU A 325 2.44 33.17 32.48
C LEU A 325 3.93 33.45 32.72
N ILE A 326 4.83 32.56 32.32
CA ILE A 326 6.27 32.66 32.50
C ILE A 326 6.94 33.14 31.21
#